data_45a26e112b12a02f70da03ab4faa8b14
#
_entry.id   45a26e112b12a02f70da03ab4faa8b14
#
_cell.length_a   1.000
_cell.length_b   1.000
_cell.length_c   1.000
_cell.angle_alpha   90.00
_cell.angle_beta   90.00
_cell.angle_gamma   90.00
#
_symmetry.space_group_name_H-M   'P 1'
#
loop_
_entity.id
_entity.type
_entity.pdbx_description
1 polymer ?
#
loop_
_entity_poly.entity_id
_entity_poly.type
_entity_poly.pdbx_seq_one_letter_code
_entity_poly.pdbx_strand_id
1 'polypeptide(L)'
;MTDRESKIAVVTGAGSGIGRAVAVELLRNGWSVALAGRRAGTLEETAALVPGAASLAVRTDVSRPEDVEALFAAAVERFGRVDLLFNNAGTFGPGGVPVEDLPYDAWRHVVDTNLNGAFLCAQAAYRRMKEQDPQGGRIINNGSVSAHSPRPHSVAYTATKHALTGLTKSLSLDGRPYRIAVGQLDIGNAATDMTSRMQTGALQANGEVTPEPVMDVADVARTVRHMAELPLEANVQFATVLATAMPYIGRG
;
A
#
# COMPACT_ATOMS: atom_id res chain seq x y z
N MET A 1 6.95 31.22 13.28
CA MET A 1 6.42 29.96 12.74
C MET A 1 7.44 29.51 11.70
N THR A 2 8.24 28.49 12.01
CA THR A 2 9.17 27.91 11.03
C THR A 2 8.32 27.30 9.93
N ASP A 3 8.51 27.75 8.68
CA ASP A 3 8.00 27.10 7.48
C ASP A 3 8.43 25.62 7.54
N ARG A 4 7.54 24.75 7.99
CA ARG A 4 7.76 23.33 7.85
C ARG A 4 7.56 23.03 6.37
N GLU A 5 8.66 22.81 5.66
CA GLU A 5 8.57 22.30 4.30
C GLU A 5 7.58 21.12 4.28
N SER A 6 6.62 21.19 3.38
CA SER A 6 5.59 20.14 3.24
C SER A 6 6.28 18.83 2.88
N LYS A 7 6.06 17.78 3.67
CA LYS A 7 6.55 16.44 3.34
C LYS A 7 5.83 15.88 2.10
N ILE A 8 6.53 15.12 1.29
CA ILE A 8 6.05 14.62 -0.01
C ILE A 8 5.82 13.11 0.05
N ALA A 9 4.62 12.69 -0.30
CA ALA A 9 4.25 11.29 -0.37
C ALA A 9 3.93 10.85 -1.81
N VAL A 10 4.31 9.62 -2.15
CA VAL A 10 3.80 8.87 -3.31
C VAL A 10 2.88 7.78 -2.76
N VAL A 11 1.63 7.76 -3.24
CA VAL A 11 0.64 6.75 -2.84
C VAL A 11 0.20 5.97 -4.07
N THR A 12 0.53 4.67 -4.12
CA THR A 12 0.09 3.80 -5.22
C THR A 12 -1.30 3.21 -4.95
N GLY A 13 -2.09 3.02 -6.00
CA GLY A 13 -3.49 2.61 -5.86
C GLY A 13 -4.37 3.68 -5.19
N ALA A 14 -4.03 4.97 -5.36
CA ALA A 14 -4.68 6.10 -4.70
C ALA A 14 -6.10 6.42 -5.17
N GLY A 15 -6.58 5.77 -6.24
CA GLY A 15 -7.90 6.06 -6.82
C GLY A 15 -9.08 5.40 -6.10
N SER A 16 -8.89 4.53 -5.10
CA SER A 16 -9.97 3.86 -4.36
C SER A 16 -9.50 3.26 -3.05
N GLY A 17 -10.44 2.82 -2.22
CA GLY A 17 -10.20 2.03 -1.01
C GLY A 17 -9.15 2.61 -0.07
N ILE A 18 -8.24 1.78 0.42
CA ILE A 18 -7.19 2.17 1.36
C ILE A 18 -6.27 3.25 0.80
N GLY A 19 -5.86 3.13 -0.48
CA GLY A 19 -4.98 4.12 -1.10
C GLY A 19 -5.61 5.52 -1.17
N ARG A 20 -6.90 5.61 -1.53
CA ARG A 20 -7.66 6.87 -1.50
C ARG A 20 -7.73 7.44 -0.08
N ALA A 21 -8.08 6.61 0.90
CA ALA A 21 -8.20 7.06 2.29
C ALA A 21 -6.89 7.58 2.86
N VAL A 22 -5.78 6.87 2.59
CA VAL A 22 -4.43 7.29 3.01
C VAL A 22 -4.02 8.59 2.32
N ALA A 23 -4.24 8.72 1.01
CA ALA A 23 -3.93 9.93 0.27
C ALA A 23 -4.69 11.15 0.83
N VAL A 24 -6.00 11.00 1.07
CA VAL A 24 -6.85 12.05 1.66
C VAL A 24 -6.39 12.41 3.08
N GLU A 25 -6.07 11.43 3.91
CA GLU A 25 -5.57 11.65 5.27
C GLU A 25 -4.25 12.44 5.26
N LEU A 26 -3.31 12.09 4.38
CA LEU A 26 -2.05 12.80 4.23
C LEU A 26 -2.24 14.24 3.74
N LEU A 27 -3.07 14.44 2.69
CA LEU A 27 -3.39 15.77 2.17
C LEU A 27 -4.02 16.68 3.23
N ARG A 28 -4.97 16.17 4.04
CA ARG A 28 -5.61 16.91 5.14
C ARG A 28 -4.64 17.31 6.24
N ASN A 29 -3.52 16.58 6.36
CA ASN A 29 -2.48 16.84 7.36
C ASN A 29 -1.23 17.54 6.77
N GLY A 30 -1.39 18.24 5.63
CA GLY A 30 -0.39 19.15 5.08
C GLY A 30 0.72 18.47 4.27
N TRP A 31 0.55 17.21 3.88
CA TRP A 31 1.46 16.55 2.94
C TRP A 31 1.14 16.95 1.49
N SER A 32 2.16 17.04 0.65
CA SER A 32 2.01 17.03 -0.81
C SER A 32 1.97 15.58 -1.29
N VAL A 33 1.01 15.21 -2.14
CA VAL A 33 0.80 13.79 -2.49
C VAL A 33 0.76 13.57 -4.00
N ALA A 34 1.66 12.73 -4.52
CA ALA A 34 1.54 12.15 -5.85
C ALA A 34 0.60 10.91 -5.78
N LEU A 35 -0.53 11.01 -6.46
CA LEU A 35 -1.60 10.02 -6.51
C LEU A 35 -1.38 9.13 -7.73
N ALA A 36 -1.02 7.87 -7.54
CA ALA A 36 -0.74 6.94 -8.62
C ALA A 36 -1.81 5.85 -8.76
N GLY A 37 -2.19 5.55 -9.99
CA GLY A 37 -3.16 4.51 -10.33
C GLY A 37 -3.49 4.47 -11.80
N ARG A 38 -4.12 3.39 -12.26
CA ARG A 38 -4.40 3.14 -13.68
C ARG A 38 -5.49 4.05 -14.28
N ARG A 39 -6.41 4.56 -13.47
CA ARG A 39 -7.58 5.34 -13.91
C ARG A 39 -7.42 6.79 -13.47
N ALA A 40 -7.11 7.69 -14.41
CA ALA A 40 -6.89 9.11 -14.13
C ALA A 40 -8.09 9.76 -13.42
N GLY A 41 -9.31 9.56 -13.91
CA GLY A 41 -10.51 10.14 -13.30
C GLY A 41 -10.69 9.81 -11.82
N THR A 42 -10.38 8.57 -11.39
CA THR A 42 -10.48 8.22 -9.95
C THR A 42 -9.39 8.86 -9.09
N LEU A 43 -8.26 9.24 -9.67
CA LEU A 43 -7.21 10.01 -8.99
C LEU A 43 -7.62 11.47 -8.84
N GLU A 44 -8.23 12.04 -9.87
CA GLU A 44 -8.79 13.40 -9.85
C GLU A 44 -9.93 13.52 -8.84
N GLU A 45 -10.82 12.52 -8.78
CA GLU A 45 -11.84 12.42 -7.73
C GLU A 45 -11.20 12.43 -6.32
N THR A 46 -10.11 11.66 -6.13
CA THR A 46 -9.39 11.62 -4.85
C THR A 46 -8.80 12.99 -4.50
N ALA A 47 -8.16 13.66 -5.45
CA ALA A 47 -7.62 15.01 -5.28
C ALA A 47 -8.71 16.03 -4.90
N ALA A 48 -9.88 15.93 -5.53
CA ALA A 48 -11.04 16.81 -5.28
C ALA A 48 -11.63 16.68 -3.86
N LEU A 49 -11.33 15.58 -3.13
CA LEU A 49 -11.79 15.42 -1.73
C LEU A 49 -11.08 16.36 -0.74
N VAL A 50 -9.95 16.98 -1.15
CA VAL A 50 -9.22 17.96 -0.33
C VAL A 50 -8.85 19.17 -1.20
N PRO A 51 -9.82 20.05 -1.49
CA PRO A 51 -9.60 21.20 -2.35
C PRO A 51 -8.48 22.11 -1.81
N GLY A 52 -7.60 22.57 -2.68
CA GLY A 52 -6.48 23.45 -2.33
C GLY A 52 -5.24 22.74 -1.75
N ALA A 53 -5.32 21.43 -1.47
CA ALA A 53 -4.14 20.67 -1.06
C ALA A 53 -3.22 20.38 -2.25
N ALA A 54 -1.91 20.29 -1.99
CA ALA A 54 -0.92 20.02 -3.03
C ALA A 54 -0.95 18.56 -3.46
N SER A 55 -1.64 18.27 -4.54
CA SER A 55 -1.74 16.92 -5.13
C SER A 55 -1.30 16.89 -6.59
N LEU A 56 -0.86 15.71 -7.05
CA LEU A 56 -0.48 15.43 -8.44
C LEU A 56 -1.05 14.08 -8.84
N ALA A 57 -2.00 14.04 -9.75
CA ALA A 57 -2.53 12.79 -10.29
C ALA A 57 -1.65 12.27 -11.44
N VAL A 58 -1.13 11.05 -11.31
CA VAL A 58 -0.26 10.42 -12.33
C VAL A 58 -0.83 9.06 -12.70
N ARG A 59 -1.29 8.92 -13.96
CA ARG A 59 -1.71 7.61 -14.46
C ARG A 59 -0.51 6.66 -14.48
N THR A 60 -0.61 5.56 -13.74
CA THR A 60 0.50 4.63 -13.51
C THR A 60 -0.03 3.21 -13.43
N ASP A 61 0.52 2.31 -14.22
CA ASP A 61 0.46 0.87 -14.00
C ASP A 61 1.76 0.43 -13.32
N VAL A 62 1.67 0.03 -12.05
CA VAL A 62 2.86 -0.33 -11.26
C VAL A 62 3.60 -1.56 -11.77
N SER A 63 2.96 -2.38 -12.61
CA SER A 63 3.59 -3.54 -13.27
C SER A 63 4.50 -3.15 -14.45
N ARG A 64 4.51 -1.88 -14.85
CA ARG A 64 5.28 -1.35 -15.97
C ARG A 64 6.43 -0.46 -15.46
N PRO A 65 7.69 -0.86 -15.64
CA PRO A 65 8.85 -0.09 -15.17
C PRO A 65 8.84 1.38 -15.65
N GLU A 66 8.47 1.60 -16.91
CA GLU A 66 8.43 2.93 -17.51
C GLU A 66 7.38 3.85 -16.87
N ASP A 67 6.19 3.32 -16.50
CA ASP A 67 5.16 4.08 -15.81
C ASP A 67 5.61 4.45 -14.38
N VAL A 68 6.31 3.53 -13.71
CA VAL A 68 6.85 3.79 -12.37
C VAL A 68 7.95 4.86 -12.40
N GLU A 69 8.89 4.78 -13.36
CA GLU A 69 9.92 5.82 -13.52
C GLU A 69 9.28 7.20 -13.80
N ALA A 70 8.29 7.26 -14.68
CA ALA A 70 7.55 8.48 -14.99
C ALA A 70 6.84 9.06 -13.76
N LEU A 71 6.23 8.21 -12.91
CA LEU A 71 5.59 8.63 -11.65
C LEU A 71 6.58 9.35 -10.72
N PHE A 72 7.73 8.72 -10.46
CA PHE A 72 8.71 9.30 -9.53
C PHE A 72 9.41 10.52 -10.11
N ALA A 73 9.64 10.57 -11.43
CA ALA A 73 10.15 11.75 -12.11
C ALA A 73 9.17 12.93 -11.96
N ALA A 74 7.88 12.72 -12.23
CA ALA A 74 6.85 13.75 -12.09
C ALA A 74 6.68 14.21 -10.63
N ALA A 75 6.78 13.30 -9.65
CA ALA A 75 6.73 13.67 -8.24
C ALA A 75 7.90 14.57 -7.83
N VAL A 76 9.12 14.25 -8.28
CA VAL A 76 10.33 15.05 -8.00
C VAL A 76 10.28 16.38 -8.76
N GLU A 77 9.88 16.39 -10.02
CA GLU A 77 9.72 17.63 -10.80
C GLU A 77 8.73 18.59 -10.13
N ARG A 78 7.63 18.06 -9.63
CA ARG A 78 6.55 18.88 -9.03
C ARG A 78 6.82 19.32 -7.61
N PHE A 79 7.46 18.49 -6.80
CA PHE A 79 7.58 18.67 -5.35
C PHE A 79 9.04 18.69 -4.84
N GLY A 80 10.02 18.36 -5.66
CA GLY A 80 11.44 18.43 -5.36
C GLY A 80 12.04 17.15 -4.74
N ARG A 81 11.24 16.33 -4.03
CA ARG A 81 11.73 15.17 -3.28
C ARG A 81 10.65 14.11 -3.05
N VAL A 82 10.99 13.00 -2.40
CA VAL A 82 10.05 11.97 -1.94
C VAL A 82 10.40 11.58 -0.51
N ASP A 83 9.52 11.88 0.45
CA ASP A 83 9.72 11.55 1.86
C ASP A 83 9.02 10.23 2.26
N LEU A 84 7.93 9.89 1.58
CA LEU A 84 7.13 8.69 1.83
C LEU A 84 6.74 8.00 0.54
N LEU A 85 6.91 6.68 0.49
CA LEU A 85 6.17 5.81 -0.40
C LEU A 85 5.18 4.97 0.42
N PHE A 86 3.88 5.12 0.18
CA PHE A 86 2.89 4.14 0.58
C PHE A 86 2.62 3.18 -0.59
N ASN A 87 3.23 2.01 -0.52
CA ASN A 87 3.25 1.00 -1.57
C ASN A 87 2.02 0.11 -1.43
N ASN A 88 0.89 0.56 -1.99
CA ASN A 88 -0.43 0.01 -1.72
C ASN A 88 -1.12 -0.64 -2.93
N ALA A 89 -0.72 -0.30 -4.16
CA ALA A 89 -1.34 -0.90 -5.35
C ALA A 89 -1.34 -2.43 -5.26
N GLY A 90 -2.50 -3.04 -5.46
CA GLY A 90 -2.65 -4.48 -5.37
C GLY A 90 -4.02 -4.97 -5.86
N THR A 91 -4.08 -6.26 -6.13
CA THR A 91 -5.30 -6.97 -6.53
C THR A 91 -5.38 -8.31 -5.80
N PHE A 92 -6.60 -8.74 -5.51
CA PHE A 92 -6.83 -10.07 -4.95
C PHE A 92 -6.75 -11.17 -6.03
N GLY A 93 -6.98 -10.78 -7.28
CA GLY A 93 -7.16 -11.72 -8.39
C GLY A 93 -8.55 -12.36 -8.40
N PRO A 94 -8.74 -13.46 -9.14
CA PRO A 94 -9.99 -14.21 -9.11
C PRO A 94 -10.13 -14.91 -7.76
N GLY A 95 -11.15 -14.52 -6.97
CA GLY A 95 -11.45 -15.17 -5.70
C GLY A 95 -12.28 -16.44 -5.88
N GLY A 96 -12.11 -17.41 -4.97
CA GLY A 96 -12.92 -18.62 -4.93
C GLY A 96 -12.54 -19.68 -5.98
N VAL A 97 -11.42 -19.54 -6.66
CA VAL A 97 -10.92 -20.50 -7.65
C VAL A 97 -10.00 -21.52 -6.98
N PRO A 98 -10.27 -22.83 -7.06
CA PRO A 98 -9.35 -23.88 -6.61
C PRO A 98 -7.97 -23.75 -7.28
N VAL A 99 -6.92 -24.22 -6.62
CA VAL A 99 -5.55 -24.00 -7.11
C VAL A 99 -5.30 -24.69 -8.46
N GLU A 100 -5.88 -25.88 -8.68
CA GLU A 100 -5.79 -26.64 -9.93
C GLU A 100 -6.46 -25.96 -11.12
N ASP A 101 -7.46 -25.11 -10.86
CA ASP A 101 -8.22 -24.39 -11.90
C ASP A 101 -7.76 -22.93 -12.10
N LEU A 102 -6.78 -22.45 -11.29
CA LEU A 102 -6.32 -21.08 -11.40
C LEU A 102 -5.53 -20.86 -12.70
N PRO A 103 -6.03 -20.02 -13.64
CA PRO A 103 -5.30 -19.75 -14.87
C PRO A 103 -3.94 -19.11 -14.59
N TYR A 104 -2.91 -19.54 -15.31
CA TYR A 104 -1.56 -19.00 -15.11
C TYR A 104 -1.47 -17.48 -15.33
N ASP A 105 -2.22 -16.94 -16.29
CA ASP A 105 -2.26 -15.48 -16.51
C ASP A 105 -2.90 -14.72 -15.36
N ALA A 106 -3.88 -15.32 -14.68
CA ALA A 106 -4.45 -14.74 -13.46
C ALA A 106 -3.43 -14.73 -12.31
N TRP A 107 -2.69 -15.83 -12.14
CA TRP A 107 -1.55 -15.89 -11.22
C TRP A 107 -0.52 -14.80 -11.52
N ARG A 108 -0.05 -14.72 -12.77
CA ARG A 108 0.92 -13.71 -13.23
C ARG A 108 0.44 -12.29 -12.94
N HIS A 109 -0.82 -11.99 -13.28
CA HIS A 109 -1.39 -10.66 -13.03
C HIS A 109 -1.31 -10.25 -11.55
N VAL A 110 -1.58 -11.18 -10.62
CA VAL A 110 -1.47 -10.91 -9.19
C VAL A 110 0.00 -10.71 -8.79
N VAL A 111 0.92 -11.54 -9.28
CA VAL A 111 2.37 -11.42 -9.00
C VAL A 111 2.90 -10.10 -9.56
N ASP A 112 2.58 -9.78 -10.80
CA ASP A 112 3.06 -8.56 -11.47
C ASP A 112 2.59 -7.29 -10.76
N THR A 113 1.34 -7.27 -10.28
CA THR A 113 0.82 -6.10 -9.56
C THR A 113 1.33 -6.03 -8.12
N ASN A 114 1.18 -7.13 -7.34
CA ASN A 114 1.36 -7.09 -5.88
C ASN A 114 2.82 -7.21 -5.44
N LEU A 115 3.65 -7.89 -6.23
CA LEU A 115 5.05 -8.15 -5.89
C LEU A 115 6.01 -7.38 -6.80
N ASN A 116 5.94 -7.60 -8.11
CA ASN A 116 6.82 -6.92 -9.05
C ASN A 116 6.58 -5.40 -9.03
N GLY A 117 5.31 -4.96 -9.02
CA GLY A 117 4.95 -3.55 -8.91
C GLY A 117 5.40 -2.93 -7.59
N ALA A 118 5.26 -3.67 -6.47
CA ALA A 118 5.76 -3.21 -5.18
C ALA A 118 7.28 -3.07 -5.18
N PHE A 119 8.01 -4.01 -5.78
CA PHE A 119 9.46 -3.93 -5.94
C PHE A 119 9.87 -2.73 -6.79
N LEU A 120 9.26 -2.54 -7.96
CA LEU A 120 9.59 -1.44 -8.87
C LEU A 120 9.37 -0.07 -8.20
N CYS A 121 8.24 0.12 -7.53
CA CYS A 121 7.96 1.36 -6.79
C CYS A 121 8.94 1.57 -5.63
N ALA A 122 9.25 0.51 -4.87
CA ALA A 122 10.24 0.59 -3.80
C ALA A 122 11.64 0.93 -4.35
N GLN A 123 12.06 0.32 -5.45
CA GLN A 123 13.35 0.59 -6.10
C GLN A 123 13.45 2.06 -6.56
N ALA A 124 12.41 2.58 -7.21
CA ALA A 124 12.38 3.97 -7.67
C ALA A 124 12.40 4.95 -6.49
N ALA A 125 11.59 4.71 -5.45
CA ALA A 125 11.61 5.52 -4.24
C ALA A 125 12.99 5.49 -3.57
N TYR A 126 13.58 4.31 -3.46
CA TYR A 126 14.87 4.11 -2.83
C TYR A 126 15.99 4.91 -3.51
N ARG A 127 16.03 4.93 -4.87
CA ARG A 127 16.98 5.76 -5.63
C ARG A 127 16.82 7.23 -5.26
N ARG A 128 15.59 7.78 -5.28
CA ARG A 128 15.33 9.18 -4.95
C ARG A 128 15.70 9.51 -3.50
N MET A 129 15.28 8.68 -2.54
CA MET A 129 15.57 8.88 -1.12
C MET A 129 17.07 8.78 -0.80
N LYS A 130 17.82 8.01 -1.57
CA LYS A 130 19.28 7.89 -1.43
C LYS A 130 20.02 9.11 -1.98
N GLU A 131 19.53 9.70 -3.07
CA GLU A 131 20.21 10.77 -3.82
C GLU A 131 19.78 12.18 -3.40
N GLN A 132 18.60 12.35 -2.79
CA GLN A 132 18.06 13.65 -2.38
C GLN A 132 18.79 14.24 -1.17
N ASP A 133 18.68 15.57 -1.00
CA ASP A 133 19.19 16.31 0.17
C ASP A 133 18.02 17.04 0.87
N PRO A 134 17.83 16.84 2.19
CA PRO A 134 18.50 15.85 3.03
C PRO A 134 18.18 14.42 2.63
N GLN A 135 19.19 13.54 2.75
CA GLN A 135 19.09 12.12 2.41
C GLN A 135 18.13 11.38 3.35
N GLY A 136 17.39 10.39 2.82
CA GLY A 136 16.52 9.52 3.59
C GLY A 136 15.06 9.64 3.21
N GLY A 137 14.23 8.81 3.82
CA GLY A 137 12.79 8.73 3.58
C GLY A 137 12.19 7.48 4.20
N ARG A 138 10.92 7.23 3.91
CA ARG A 138 10.18 6.09 4.46
C ARG A 138 9.43 5.35 3.38
N ILE A 139 9.46 4.02 3.44
CA ILE A 139 8.64 3.13 2.60
C ILE A 139 7.73 2.33 3.53
N ILE A 140 6.44 2.39 3.31
CA ILE A 140 5.44 1.57 4.02
C ILE A 140 4.78 0.66 3.00
N ASN A 141 5.03 -0.64 3.11
CA ASN A 141 4.40 -1.64 2.28
C ASN A 141 3.03 -2.04 2.86
N ASN A 142 1.99 -2.03 2.04
CA ASN A 142 0.68 -2.54 2.40
C ASN A 142 0.69 -4.06 2.36
N GLY A 143 0.90 -4.67 3.53
CA GLY A 143 0.82 -6.09 3.76
C GLY A 143 -0.61 -6.62 3.83
N SER A 144 -0.76 -7.73 4.52
CA SER A 144 -2.06 -8.34 4.80
C SER A 144 -1.91 -9.37 5.91
N VAL A 145 -2.96 -9.59 6.70
CA VAL A 145 -3.05 -10.76 7.58
C VAL A 145 -2.90 -12.08 6.80
N SER A 146 -3.15 -12.08 5.50
CA SER A 146 -2.88 -13.22 4.60
C SER A 146 -1.40 -13.53 4.42
N ALA A 147 -0.48 -12.65 4.88
CA ALA A 147 0.94 -12.96 4.97
C ALA A 147 1.27 -13.92 6.13
N HIS A 148 0.29 -14.24 6.98
CA HIS A 148 0.45 -15.11 8.15
C HIS A 148 -0.61 -16.22 8.18
N SER A 149 -1.87 -15.88 7.92
CA SER A 149 -3.01 -16.80 7.94
C SER A 149 -3.79 -16.72 6.62
N PRO A 150 -3.56 -17.65 5.68
CA PRO A 150 -4.23 -17.63 4.38
C PRO A 150 -5.73 -17.96 4.50
N ARG A 151 -6.49 -17.58 3.47
CA ARG A 151 -7.86 -18.05 3.26
C ARG A 151 -7.87 -19.13 2.19
N PRO A 152 -8.87 -20.00 2.17
CA PRO A 152 -9.06 -20.93 1.05
C PRO A 152 -9.13 -20.15 -0.30
N HIS A 153 -8.64 -20.78 -1.36
CA HIS A 153 -8.68 -20.26 -2.74
C HIS A 153 -8.04 -18.86 -2.91
N SER A 154 -6.96 -18.57 -2.19
CA SER A 154 -6.26 -17.28 -2.25
C SER A 154 -4.76 -17.42 -2.57
N VAL A 155 -4.35 -18.52 -3.23
CA VAL A 155 -2.94 -18.90 -3.38
C VAL A 155 -2.07 -17.77 -3.97
N ALA A 156 -2.51 -17.10 -5.05
CA ALA A 156 -1.73 -16.04 -5.68
C ALA A 156 -1.56 -14.82 -4.76
N TYR A 157 -2.65 -14.38 -4.14
CA TYR A 157 -2.64 -13.28 -3.19
C TYR A 157 -1.77 -13.59 -1.97
N THR A 158 -2.01 -14.75 -1.36
CA THR A 158 -1.26 -15.23 -0.18
C THR A 158 0.24 -15.31 -0.47
N ALA A 159 0.63 -15.92 -1.59
CA ALA A 159 2.04 -16.03 -1.98
C ALA A 159 2.70 -14.64 -2.12
N THR A 160 2.02 -13.69 -2.78
CA THR A 160 2.56 -12.33 -2.95
C THR A 160 2.67 -11.57 -1.63
N LYS A 161 1.72 -11.74 -0.71
CA LYS A 161 1.77 -11.06 0.62
C LYS A 161 2.84 -11.66 1.53
N HIS A 162 3.12 -12.97 1.46
CA HIS A 162 4.28 -13.58 2.12
C HIS A 162 5.59 -13.07 1.53
N ALA A 163 5.71 -13.01 0.20
CA ALA A 163 6.90 -12.51 -0.49
C ALA A 163 7.19 -11.04 -0.16
N LEU A 164 6.14 -10.21 -0.01
CA LEU A 164 6.27 -8.81 0.38
C LEU A 164 6.93 -8.65 1.76
N THR A 165 6.70 -9.59 2.69
CA THR A 165 7.38 -9.61 4.00
C THR A 165 8.89 -9.79 3.84
N GLY A 166 9.33 -10.68 2.94
CA GLY A 166 10.74 -10.85 2.60
C GLY A 166 11.34 -9.59 1.97
N LEU A 167 10.63 -8.99 1.01
CA LEU A 167 11.04 -7.73 0.39
C LEU A 167 11.20 -6.61 1.42
N THR A 168 10.23 -6.45 2.34
CA THR A 168 10.28 -5.45 3.41
C THR A 168 11.52 -5.61 4.28
N LYS A 169 11.85 -6.84 4.70
CA LYS A 169 13.01 -7.14 5.53
C LYS A 169 14.33 -6.80 4.82
N SER A 170 14.46 -7.18 3.54
CA SER A 170 15.65 -6.90 2.74
C SER A 170 15.85 -5.40 2.54
N LEU A 171 14.82 -4.70 2.07
CA LEU A 171 14.88 -3.24 1.87
C LEU A 171 15.17 -2.48 3.17
N SER A 172 14.64 -2.95 4.31
CA SER A 172 14.92 -2.33 5.61
C SER A 172 16.38 -2.48 6.03
N LEU A 173 17.01 -3.61 5.72
CA LEU A 173 18.44 -3.83 5.98
C LEU A 173 19.30 -2.92 5.09
N ASP A 174 19.03 -2.92 3.79
CA ASP A 174 19.79 -2.16 2.80
C ASP A 174 19.62 -0.64 2.97
N GLY A 175 18.49 -0.20 3.53
CA GLY A 175 18.15 1.23 3.74
C GLY A 175 18.92 1.92 4.87
N ARG A 176 19.46 1.17 5.82
CA ARG A 176 20.11 1.71 7.03
C ARG A 176 21.19 2.74 6.75
N PRO A 177 22.17 2.50 5.83
CA PRO A 177 23.23 3.47 5.54
C PRO A 177 22.71 4.78 4.93
N TYR A 178 21.48 4.80 4.40
CA TYR A 178 20.90 5.91 3.65
C TYR A 178 19.74 6.58 4.39
N ARG A 179 19.53 6.26 5.67
CA ARG A 179 18.39 6.77 6.46
C ARG A 179 17.03 6.48 5.81
N ILE A 180 16.90 5.34 5.13
CA ILE A 180 15.64 4.88 4.54
C ILE A 180 15.01 3.88 5.49
N ALA A 181 13.90 4.27 6.11
CA ALA A 181 13.12 3.42 7.01
C ALA A 181 12.09 2.64 6.19
N VAL A 182 12.10 1.31 6.29
CA VAL A 182 11.15 0.47 5.56
C VAL A 182 10.36 -0.38 6.54
N GLY A 183 9.03 -0.31 6.46
CA GLY A 183 8.11 -1.08 7.31
C GLY A 183 6.94 -1.66 6.51
N GLN A 184 6.18 -2.51 7.17
CA GLN A 184 4.99 -3.15 6.61
C GLN A 184 3.82 -3.02 7.57
N LEU A 185 2.66 -2.65 7.04
CA LEU A 185 1.39 -2.67 7.76
C LEU A 185 0.53 -3.81 7.23
N ASP A 186 0.37 -4.85 8.03
CA ASP A 186 -0.52 -5.96 7.72
C ASP A 186 -1.96 -5.58 8.06
N ILE A 187 -2.80 -5.50 7.02
CA ILE A 187 -4.17 -5.02 7.14
C ILE A 187 -5.13 -6.21 7.08
N GLY A 188 -6.04 -6.26 8.05
CA GLY A 188 -7.17 -7.16 8.04
C GLY A 188 -8.34 -6.61 7.22
N ASN A 189 -9.57 -6.96 7.59
CA ASN A 189 -10.76 -6.58 6.85
C ASN A 189 -11.07 -5.08 7.00
N ALA A 190 -10.55 -4.24 6.11
CA ALA A 190 -10.94 -2.84 6.00
C ALA A 190 -12.12 -2.70 5.02
N ALA A 191 -13.08 -1.83 5.29
CA ALA A 191 -14.26 -1.61 4.45
C ALA A 191 -13.88 -0.94 3.13
N THR A 192 -13.76 -1.72 2.07
CA THR A 192 -13.44 -1.30 0.70
C THR A 192 -14.25 -2.13 -0.30
N ASP A 193 -14.28 -1.75 -1.56
CA ASP A 193 -14.91 -2.56 -2.62
C ASP A 193 -14.29 -3.97 -2.70
N MET A 194 -12.97 -4.09 -2.46
CA MET A 194 -12.26 -5.37 -2.46
C MET A 194 -12.76 -6.31 -1.37
N THR A 195 -13.19 -5.79 -0.24
CA THR A 195 -13.62 -6.55 0.94
C THR A 195 -15.14 -6.57 1.13
N SER A 196 -15.91 -5.94 0.22
CA SER A 196 -17.38 -5.87 0.32
C SER A 196 -18.04 -7.24 0.48
N ARG A 197 -17.52 -8.26 -0.21
CA ARG A 197 -18.01 -9.64 -0.11
C ARG A 197 -17.78 -10.26 1.26
N MET A 198 -16.83 -9.79 2.07
CA MET A 198 -16.58 -10.36 3.39
C MET A 198 -17.71 -10.09 4.38
N GLN A 199 -18.42 -8.99 4.20
CA GLN A 199 -19.59 -8.65 5.02
C GLN A 199 -20.79 -9.57 4.72
N THR A 200 -20.89 -10.12 3.52
CA THR A 200 -21.95 -11.05 3.12
C THR A 200 -21.56 -12.51 3.32
N GLY A 201 -20.27 -12.83 3.30
CA GLY A 201 -19.76 -14.17 3.56
C GLY A 201 -18.34 -14.38 3.04
N ALA A 202 -17.48 -14.86 3.92
CA ALA A 202 -16.11 -15.28 3.60
C ALA A 202 -15.97 -16.80 3.84
N LEU A 203 -15.36 -17.50 2.88
CA LEU A 203 -15.08 -18.93 3.02
C LEU A 203 -14.05 -19.15 4.14
N GLN A 204 -14.41 -19.95 5.11
CA GLN A 204 -13.57 -20.32 6.25
C GLN A 204 -12.79 -21.61 6.00
N ALA A 205 -11.78 -21.89 6.83
CA ALA A 205 -10.96 -23.09 6.72
C ALA A 205 -11.75 -24.40 6.88
N ASN A 206 -12.87 -24.37 7.61
CA ASN A 206 -13.76 -25.51 7.80
C ASN A 206 -14.76 -25.70 6.64
N GLY A 207 -14.71 -24.86 5.60
CA GLY A 207 -15.60 -24.90 4.44
C GLY A 207 -16.92 -24.13 4.61
N GLU A 208 -17.19 -23.55 5.78
CA GLU A 208 -18.35 -22.69 5.98
C GLU A 208 -18.16 -21.32 5.36
N VAL A 209 -19.27 -20.66 5.01
CA VAL A 209 -19.29 -19.28 4.53
C VAL A 209 -19.96 -18.42 5.59
N THR A 210 -19.17 -17.58 6.25
CA THR A 210 -19.66 -16.73 7.35
C THR A 210 -19.30 -15.24 7.12
N PRO A 211 -20.19 -14.30 7.47
CA PRO A 211 -19.86 -12.88 7.48
C PRO A 211 -18.70 -12.58 8.43
N GLU A 212 -17.81 -11.70 8.01
CA GLU A 212 -16.73 -11.24 8.87
C GLU A 212 -16.80 -9.73 9.12
N PRO A 213 -16.52 -9.30 10.35
CA PRO A 213 -16.42 -7.87 10.67
C PRO A 213 -15.38 -7.15 9.82
N VAL A 214 -15.67 -5.89 9.50
CA VAL A 214 -14.76 -4.97 8.83
C VAL A 214 -14.54 -3.73 9.71
N MET A 215 -13.37 -3.11 9.60
CA MET A 215 -13.07 -1.82 10.22
C MET A 215 -13.22 -0.68 9.21
N ASP A 216 -13.38 0.54 9.70
CA ASP A 216 -13.35 1.73 8.86
C ASP A 216 -11.96 1.90 8.23
N VAL A 217 -11.93 2.17 6.93
CA VAL A 217 -10.68 2.43 6.18
C VAL A 217 -9.94 3.66 6.71
N ALA A 218 -10.62 4.58 7.38
CA ALA A 218 -10.00 5.73 8.05
C ALA A 218 -9.07 5.32 9.20
N ASP A 219 -9.32 4.18 9.88
CA ASP A 219 -8.41 3.66 10.90
C ASP A 219 -7.07 3.23 10.31
N VAL A 220 -7.11 2.61 9.13
CA VAL A 220 -5.90 2.27 8.37
C VAL A 220 -5.16 3.54 7.97
N ALA A 221 -5.86 4.55 7.46
CA ALA A 221 -5.26 5.80 7.01
C ALA A 221 -4.55 6.54 8.17
N ARG A 222 -5.19 6.63 9.35
CA ARG A 222 -4.56 7.19 10.57
C ARG A 222 -3.32 6.41 11.00
N THR A 223 -3.36 5.08 10.91
CA THR A 223 -2.20 4.23 11.24
C THR A 223 -1.04 4.49 10.29
N VAL A 224 -1.29 4.55 8.98
CA VAL A 224 -0.25 4.87 7.98
C VAL A 224 0.34 6.26 8.23
N ARG A 225 -0.50 7.28 8.50
CA ARG A 225 -0.02 8.62 8.84
C ARG A 225 0.85 8.61 10.10
N HIS A 226 0.44 7.93 11.17
CA HIS A 226 1.25 7.79 12.37
C HIS A 226 2.63 7.19 12.05
N MET A 227 2.70 6.10 11.29
CA MET A 227 3.96 5.51 10.85
C MET A 227 4.79 6.48 10.02
N ALA A 228 4.16 7.26 9.13
CA ALA A 228 4.81 8.22 8.24
C ALA A 228 5.40 9.43 8.97
N GLU A 229 4.80 9.86 10.08
CA GLU A 229 5.21 11.02 10.87
C GLU A 229 6.33 10.75 11.87
N LEU A 230 6.64 9.48 12.14
CA LEU A 230 7.77 9.13 13.02
C LEU A 230 9.10 9.69 12.44
N PRO A 231 10.04 10.09 13.31
CA PRO A 231 11.39 10.42 12.86
C PRO A 231 12.04 9.22 12.18
N LEU A 232 12.99 9.44 11.26
CA LEU A 232 13.61 8.34 10.49
C LEU A 232 14.47 7.40 11.36
N GLU A 233 14.83 7.83 12.56
CA GLU A 233 15.53 7.04 13.57
C GLU A 233 14.61 6.00 14.25
N ALA A 234 13.28 6.20 14.13
CA ALA A 234 12.27 5.26 14.65
C ALA A 234 11.48 4.63 13.51
N ASN A 235 11.34 3.33 13.51
CA ASN A 235 10.62 2.60 12.48
C ASN A 235 9.63 1.60 13.09
N VAL A 236 8.38 1.63 12.64
CA VAL A 236 7.44 0.52 12.83
C VAL A 236 7.76 -0.52 11.77
N GLN A 237 8.56 -1.52 12.13
CA GLN A 237 9.04 -2.53 11.19
C GLN A 237 7.92 -3.41 10.67
N PHE A 238 7.05 -3.89 11.58
CA PHE A 238 5.82 -4.63 11.28
C PHE A 238 4.73 -4.21 12.26
N ALA A 239 3.53 -3.99 11.74
CA ALA A 239 2.34 -3.80 12.54
C ALA A 239 1.16 -4.51 11.90
N THR A 240 0.16 -4.89 12.70
CA THR A 240 -1.10 -5.45 12.21
C THR A 240 -2.23 -4.56 12.68
N VAL A 241 -3.11 -4.17 11.76
CA VAL A 241 -4.36 -3.46 12.04
C VAL A 241 -5.53 -4.23 11.42
N LEU A 242 -6.55 -4.53 12.24
CA LEU A 242 -7.67 -5.34 11.81
C LEU A 242 -8.94 -4.99 12.61
N ALA A 243 -10.11 -5.39 12.10
CA ALA A 243 -11.35 -5.28 12.86
C ALA A 243 -11.25 -6.15 14.13
N THR A 244 -11.53 -5.57 15.29
CA THR A 244 -11.34 -6.24 16.61
C THR A 244 -12.03 -7.60 16.69
N ALA A 245 -13.21 -7.74 16.11
CA ALA A 245 -13.98 -8.99 16.12
C ALA A 245 -13.69 -9.90 14.91
N MET A 246 -12.71 -9.56 14.06
CA MET A 246 -12.31 -10.41 12.95
C MET A 246 -11.70 -11.71 13.47
N PRO A 247 -12.10 -12.89 12.95
CA PRO A 247 -11.53 -14.18 13.36
C PRO A 247 -10.12 -14.32 12.76
N TYR A 248 -9.11 -13.77 13.42
CA TYR A 248 -7.69 -13.86 13.04
C TYR A 248 -6.89 -14.64 14.08
N ILE A 249 -6.90 -14.17 15.34
CA ILE A 249 -6.34 -14.92 16.47
C ILE A 249 -7.38 -15.99 16.87
N GLY A 250 -6.93 -17.21 17.11
CA GLY A 250 -7.80 -18.34 17.41
C GLY A 250 -8.38 -19.05 16.19
N ARG A 251 -7.96 -18.72 14.98
CA ARG A 251 -8.10 -19.60 13.83
C ARG A 251 -7.13 -20.77 14.00
N GLY A 252 -7.62 -21.92 14.29
CA GLY A 252 -6.86 -23.14 14.41
C GLY A 252 -7.64 -24.32 13.90
#